data_cd82eed1a653d32cfbfeae4526afea6a
#
_entry.id   cd82eed1a653d32cfbfeae4526afea6a
#
_cell.length_a   1.000
_cell.length_b   1.000
_cell.length_c   1.000
_cell.angle_alpha   90.00
_cell.angle_beta   90.00
_cell.angle_gamma   90.00
#
_symmetry.space_group_name_H-M   'P 1'
#
loop_
_entity.id
_entity.type
_entity.pdbx_description
1 polymer ?
#
loop_
_entity_poly.entity_id
_entity_poly.type
_entity_poly.pdbx_seq_one_letter_code
_entity_poly.pdbx_strand_id
1 'polypeptide(L)' 'MVSKYDVTVHLSGEDGNLFSLLGSCRRSLRQAEVPDKEIDAFTAEVMDSPNYDAALRVMMRWVDVS' A
#
# COMPACT_ATOMS: atom_id res chain seq x y z
N MET A 1 7.66 13.97 -4.19
CA MET A 1 8.54 12.98 -3.60
C MET A 1 8.19 11.60 -4.10
N VAL A 2 9.19 10.81 -4.42
CA VAL A 2 8.97 9.52 -5.07
C VAL A 2 8.85 8.42 -4.04
N SER A 3 7.79 7.62 -4.13
CA SER A 3 7.65 6.43 -3.31
C SER A 3 8.62 5.35 -3.79
N LYS A 4 8.77 4.28 -3.00
CA LYS A 4 9.72 3.22 -3.32
C LYS A 4 9.48 2.62 -4.70
N TYR A 5 8.21 2.49 -5.07
CA TYR A 5 7.82 2.03 -6.40
C TYR A 5 6.99 3.12 -7.07
N ASP A 6 7.19 3.31 -8.35
CA ASP A 6 6.44 4.31 -9.11
C ASP A 6 5.07 3.75 -9.48
N VAL A 7 4.27 3.54 -8.44
CA VAL A 7 2.93 2.96 -8.55
C VAL A 7 1.96 3.90 -7.88
N THR A 8 0.89 4.25 -8.57
CA THR A 8 -0.15 5.12 -8.03
C THR A 8 -1.38 4.29 -7.69
N VAL A 9 -1.87 4.46 -6.48
CA VAL A 9 -3.10 3.83 -6.02
C VAL A 9 -4.10 4.92 -5.69
N HIS A 10 -5.27 4.84 -6.28
CA HIS A 10 -6.31 5.82 -6.02
C HIS A 10 -7.09 5.45 -4.77
N LEU A 11 -7.15 6.39 -3.85
CA LEU A 11 -7.94 6.22 -2.64
C LEU A 11 -9.39 6.49 -2.98
N SER A 12 -10.19 5.44 -3.01
CA SER A 12 -11.62 5.59 -3.24
C SER A 12 -12.25 6.17 -1.98
N GLY A 13 -13.00 7.24 -2.15
CA GLY A 13 -13.66 7.89 -1.02
C GLY A 13 -14.72 7.02 -0.35
N GLU A 14 -15.09 5.92 -0.98
CA GLU A 14 -16.09 5.02 -0.45
C GLU A 14 -15.52 4.04 0.56
N ASP A 15 -14.24 3.77 0.49
CA ASP A 15 -13.61 2.74 1.28
C ASP A 15 -12.71 3.31 2.36
N GLY A 16 -13.30 3.54 3.53
CA GLY A 16 -12.49 3.83 4.69
C GLY A 16 -11.84 2.59 5.28
N ASN A 17 -11.98 1.45 4.62
CA ASN A 17 -11.50 0.19 5.14
C ASN A 17 -10.04 -0.04 4.76
N LEU A 18 -9.21 -0.19 5.78
CA LEU A 18 -7.77 -0.41 5.59
C LEU A 18 -7.48 -1.64 4.75
N PHE A 19 -8.24 -2.71 4.95
CA PHE A 19 -8.01 -3.95 4.20
C PHE A 19 -8.33 -3.79 2.72
N SER A 20 -9.34 -3.02 2.39
CA SER A 20 -9.65 -2.73 0.99
C SER A 20 -8.53 -1.94 0.35
N LEU A 21 -8.02 -0.94 1.05
CA LEU A 21 -6.92 -0.13 0.56
C LEU A 21 -5.65 -0.97 0.42
N LEU A 22 -5.38 -1.81 1.41
CA LEU A 22 -4.22 -2.72 1.36
C LEU A 22 -4.32 -3.66 0.16
N GLY A 23 -5.51 -4.20 -0.08
CA GLY A 23 -5.74 -5.07 -1.22
C GLY A 23 -5.47 -4.37 -2.55
N SER A 24 -5.92 -3.11 -2.65
CA SER A 24 -5.66 -2.30 -3.85
C SER A 24 -4.18 -2.05 -4.05
N CYS A 25 -3.46 -1.76 -2.97
CA CYS A 25 -2.01 -1.54 -3.03
C CYS A 25 -1.29 -2.81 -3.49
N ARG A 26 -1.66 -3.95 -2.93
CA ARG A 26 -1.05 -5.23 -3.30
C ARG A 26 -1.29 -5.56 -4.76
N ARG A 27 -2.52 -5.32 -5.23
CA ARG A 27 -2.85 -5.57 -6.63
C ARG A 27 -2.02 -4.67 -7.55
N SER A 28 -1.90 -3.40 -7.21
CA SER A 28 -1.14 -2.46 -8.02
C SER A 28 0.34 -2.83 -8.05
N LEU A 29 0.89 -3.25 -6.91
CA LEU A 29 2.28 -3.70 -6.86
C LEU A 29 2.49 -4.94 -7.72
N ARG A 30 1.53 -5.87 -7.69
CA ARG A 30 1.61 -7.07 -8.51
C ARG A 30 1.55 -6.75 -10.00
N GLN A 31 0.70 -5.82 -10.38
CA GLN A 31 0.60 -5.38 -11.77
C GLN A 31 1.88 -4.69 -12.24
N ALA A 32 2.59 -4.06 -11.33
CA ALA A 32 3.88 -3.44 -11.62
C ALA A 32 5.04 -4.43 -11.58
N GLU A 33 4.72 -5.73 -11.45
CA GLU A 33 5.69 -6.82 -11.44
C GLU A 33 6.66 -6.77 -10.27
N VAL A 34 6.21 -6.22 -9.16
CA VAL A 34 6.99 -6.24 -7.92
C VAL A 34 7.03 -7.68 -7.41
N PRO A 35 8.19 -8.19 -7.00
CA PRO A 35 8.29 -9.57 -6.51
C PRO A 35 7.38 -9.84 -5.31
N ASP A 36 6.82 -11.04 -5.25
CA ASP A 36 5.93 -11.43 -4.15
C ASP A 36 6.59 -11.23 -2.80
N LYS A 37 7.89 -11.49 -2.73
CA LYS A 37 8.66 -11.30 -1.50
C LYS A 37 8.54 -9.85 -0.99
N GLU A 38 8.60 -8.89 -1.91
CA GLU A 38 8.48 -7.48 -1.55
C GLU A 38 7.04 -7.13 -1.16
N ILE A 39 6.07 -7.69 -1.86
CA ILE A 39 4.66 -7.47 -1.54
C ILE A 39 4.35 -8.03 -0.16
N ASP A 40 4.89 -9.19 0.17
CA ASP A 40 4.72 -9.79 1.50
C ASP A 40 5.36 -8.93 2.57
N ALA A 41 6.54 -8.38 2.31
CA ALA A 41 7.21 -7.49 3.25
C ALA A 41 6.38 -6.23 3.49
N PHE A 42 5.85 -5.66 2.42
CA PHE A 42 4.95 -4.51 2.49
C PHE A 42 3.72 -4.82 3.35
N THR A 43 3.09 -5.95 3.06
CA THR A 43 1.89 -6.37 3.80
C THR A 43 2.19 -6.53 5.28
N ALA A 44 3.29 -7.19 5.61
CA ALA A 44 3.68 -7.39 7.00
C ALA A 44 3.92 -6.06 7.70
N GLU A 45 4.57 -5.13 7.03
CA GLU A 45 4.84 -3.82 7.60
C GLU A 45 3.55 -3.05 7.88
N VAL A 46 2.60 -3.10 6.95
CA VAL A 46 1.30 -2.46 7.13
C VAL A 46 0.55 -3.10 8.30
N MET A 47 0.53 -4.43 8.36
CA MET A 47 -0.20 -5.14 9.39
C MET A 47 0.43 -4.96 10.78
N ASP A 48 1.72 -4.68 10.83
CA ASP A 48 2.43 -4.44 12.08
C ASP A 48 2.28 -3.01 12.59
N SER A 49 1.60 -2.17 11.83
CA SER A 49 1.39 -0.77 12.22
C SER A 49 0.41 -0.65 13.38
N PRO A 50 0.66 0.27 14.34
CA PRO A 50 -0.17 0.37 15.54
C PRO A 50 -1.56 0.96 15.30
N ASN A 51 -1.76 1.69 14.22
CA ASN A 51 -3.05 2.30 13.93
C ASN A 51 -3.18 2.59 12.44
N TYR A 52 -4.36 3.06 12.05
CA TYR A 52 -4.67 3.35 10.65
C TYR A 52 -3.73 4.39 10.05
N ASP A 53 -3.47 5.45 10.80
CA ASP A 53 -2.62 6.53 10.32
C ASP A 53 -1.20 6.05 10.02
N ALA A 54 -0.65 5.25 10.94
CA ALA A 54 0.67 4.67 10.73
C ALA A 54 0.69 3.74 9.52
N ALA A 55 -0.37 2.96 9.35
CA ALA A 55 -0.48 2.05 8.20
C ALA A 55 -0.51 2.83 6.90
N LEU A 56 -1.25 3.94 6.85
CA LEU A 56 -1.27 4.80 5.67
C LEU A 56 0.11 5.34 5.34
N ARG A 57 0.88 5.73 6.36
CA ARG A 57 2.23 6.24 6.14
C ARG A 57 3.14 5.18 5.55
N VAL A 58 2.99 3.94 5.99
CA VAL A 58 3.73 2.81 5.41
C VAL A 58 3.37 2.67 3.94
N MET A 59 2.08 2.68 3.64
CA MET A 59 1.62 2.56 2.26
C MET A 59 2.20 3.66 1.38
N MET A 60 2.22 4.91 1.89
CA MET A 60 2.69 6.05 1.14
C MET A 60 4.18 6.02 0.88
N ARG A 61 4.94 5.27 1.65
CA ARG A 61 6.37 5.08 1.39
C ARG A 61 6.62 4.11 0.25
N TRP A 62 5.69 3.18 0.05
CA TRP A 62 5.84 2.15 -0.97
C TRP A 62 5.20 2.54 -2.29
N VAL A 63 4.06 3.21 -2.23
CA VAL A 63 3.28 3.62 -3.42
C VAL A 63 2.76 5.03 -3.23
N ASP A 64 2.36 5.66 -4.32
CA ASP A 64 1.70 6.95 -4.27
C ASP A 64 0.21 6.71 -4.05
N VAL A 65 -0.31 7.24 -2.97
CA VAL A 65 -1.73 7.16 -2.65
C VAL A 65 -2.35 8.52 -2.93
N SER A 66 -3.35 8.54 -3.80
CA SER A 66 -3.99 9.79 -4.17
C SER A 66 -5.51 9.70 -4.21
#